data_60bd9d6b93c81b73a41a0973aa6cd7b0
#
_entry.id   60bd9d6b93c81b73a41a0973aa6cd7b0
#
_cell.length_a   1.000
_cell.length_b   1.000
_cell.length_c   1.000
_cell.angle_alpha   90.00
_cell.angle_beta   90.00
_cell.angle_gamma   90.00
#
_symmetry.space_group_name_H-M   'P 1'
#
loop_
_entity.id
_entity.type
_entity.pdbx_description
1 polymer ?
#
loop_
_entity_poly.entity_id
_entity_poly.type
_entity_poly.pdbx_seq_one_letter_code
_entity_poly.pdbx_strand_id
1 'polypeptide(L)'
;LLAMIALPITAHAQFIDYDRLDARLTRLAADEDIVGLSVAVIDRGEVAFAKGYGITQSGGEPVTDETVFRWASLSKGVAATEVAILATEARLNITDPVSKYATTLRLPNGGETTATLEDVLSHRLGILPNAYDTRLEDGWDPAEIRNSLKSLKPICPIGDCHTYQNVAYDSIAEVIEDVTQSRYADAVETSIFKPIGMVTASIGRAGLENSRSWARPHSKNSRAAGPPRKKIVNDDYYSVPAAGGVNGSIRDLALYARAHMGLLPDILSDS
;
A
#
# COMPACT_ATOMS: atom_id res chain seq x y z
N LEU A 1 48.56 -1.66 -37.66
CA LEU A 1 47.61 -2.26 -36.70
C LEU A 1 47.76 -1.56 -35.35
N LEU A 2 46.86 -0.62 -35.02
CA LEU A 2 46.76 -0.02 -33.67
C LEU A 2 45.88 -0.95 -32.79
N ALA A 3 46.51 -1.55 -31.78
CA ALA A 3 45.77 -2.28 -30.77
C ALA A 3 45.15 -1.28 -29.78
N MET A 4 43.82 -1.14 -29.79
CA MET A 4 43.07 -0.44 -28.73
C MET A 4 43.11 -1.28 -27.46
N ILE A 5 43.85 -0.84 -26.46
CA ILE A 5 43.81 -1.40 -25.10
C ILE A 5 42.53 -0.87 -24.44
N ALA A 6 41.52 -1.71 -24.34
CA ALA A 6 40.37 -1.43 -23.53
C ALA A 6 40.74 -1.57 -22.04
N LEU A 7 40.85 -0.44 -21.34
CA LEU A 7 40.99 -0.44 -19.89
C LEU A 7 39.66 -0.90 -19.27
N PRO A 8 39.67 -1.86 -18.33
CA PRO A 8 38.46 -2.26 -17.63
C PRO A 8 37.97 -1.08 -16.80
N ILE A 9 36.77 -0.59 -17.09
CA ILE A 9 36.06 0.34 -16.21
C ILE A 9 35.66 -0.48 -14.99
N THR A 10 36.47 -0.40 -13.93
CA THR A 10 36.05 -0.92 -12.61
C THR A 10 34.89 -0.06 -12.10
N ALA A 11 33.66 -0.56 -12.23
CA ALA A 11 32.55 0.01 -11.54
C ALA A 11 32.83 -0.08 -10.04
N HIS A 12 33.22 1.01 -9.43
CA HIS A 12 33.33 1.10 -7.97
C HIS A 12 31.91 0.99 -7.44
N ALA A 13 31.60 -0.14 -6.79
CA ALA A 13 30.39 -0.27 -6.01
C ALA A 13 30.40 0.86 -4.98
N GLN A 14 29.51 1.81 -5.13
CA GLN A 14 29.42 2.96 -4.24
C GLN A 14 28.86 2.44 -2.91
N PHE A 15 29.71 2.29 -1.90
CA PHE A 15 29.28 1.90 -0.56
C PHE A 15 28.38 2.98 0.02
N ILE A 16 27.25 2.57 0.59
CA ILE A 16 26.34 3.48 1.30
C ILE A 16 27.03 3.89 2.59
N ASP A 17 27.24 5.19 2.76
CA ASP A 17 27.71 5.79 4.01
C ASP A 17 26.51 5.96 4.96
N TYR A 18 26.30 4.99 5.83
CA TYR A 18 25.15 4.97 6.76
C TYR A 18 25.26 6.08 7.81
N ASP A 19 26.46 6.49 8.23
CA ASP A 19 26.63 7.59 9.20
C ASP A 19 26.20 8.92 8.57
N ARG A 20 26.59 9.13 7.33
CA ARG A 20 26.15 10.30 6.55
C ARG A 20 24.64 10.31 6.30
N LEU A 21 24.06 9.14 6.00
CA LEU A 21 22.61 8.98 5.85
C LEU A 21 21.90 9.32 7.16
N ASP A 22 22.33 8.74 8.27
CA ASP A 22 21.76 8.98 9.60
C ASP A 22 21.83 10.46 10.01
N ALA A 23 22.98 11.09 9.82
CA ALA A 23 23.15 12.52 10.09
C ALA A 23 22.22 13.40 9.21
N ARG A 24 21.97 13.00 7.96
CA ARG A 24 21.04 13.71 7.08
C ARG A 24 19.60 13.55 7.52
N LEU A 25 19.17 12.33 7.89
CA LEU A 25 17.82 12.03 8.35
C LEU A 25 17.54 12.70 9.70
N THR A 26 18.52 12.74 10.59
CA THR A 26 18.43 13.47 11.88
C THR A 26 18.17 14.96 11.63
N ARG A 27 18.89 15.58 10.69
CA ARG A 27 18.64 16.99 10.33
C ARG A 27 17.27 17.20 9.67
N LEU A 28 16.84 16.26 8.83
CA LEU A 28 15.52 16.32 8.21
C LEU A 28 14.40 16.27 9.27
N ALA A 29 14.52 15.36 10.23
CA ALA A 29 13.55 15.21 11.32
C ALA A 29 13.57 16.37 12.33
N ALA A 30 14.56 17.26 12.27
CA ALA A 30 14.58 18.49 13.05
C ALA A 30 13.74 19.63 12.42
N ASP A 31 13.22 19.44 11.21
CA ASP A 31 12.29 20.36 10.58
C ASP A 31 10.94 20.32 11.32
N GLU A 32 10.39 21.49 11.65
CA GLU A 32 9.13 21.61 12.41
C GLU A 32 7.92 21.00 11.69
N ASP A 33 7.99 20.81 10.36
CA ASP A 33 6.94 20.23 9.55
C ASP A 33 6.98 18.70 9.54
N ILE A 34 8.05 18.09 10.04
CA ILE A 34 8.23 16.64 10.14
C ILE A 34 8.07 16.19 11.59
N VAL A 35 6.89 15.66 11.90
CA VAL A 35 6.61 15.15 13.27
C VAL A 35 7.41 13.88 13.53
N GLY A 36 7.43 12.96 12.61
CA GLY A 36 8.19 11.72 12.70
C GLY A 36 8.26 10.99 11.37
N LEU A 37 9.32 10.23 11.19
CA LEU A 37 9.55 9.38 10.03
C LEU A 37 10.33 8.12 10.43
N SER A 38 10.23 7.08 9.63
CA SER A 38 11.08 5.90 9.71
C SER A 38 11.62 5.53 8.35
N VAL A 39 12.84 5.02 8.30
CA VAL A 39 13.56 4.72 7.07
C VAL A 39 14.22 3.36 7.20
N ALA A 40 14.15 2.55 6.13
CA ALA A 40 14.96 1.36 5.97
C ALA A 40 15.73 1.40 4.65
N VAL A 41 16.87 0.75 4.61
CA VAL A 41 17.66 0.51 3.40
C VAL A 41 17.90 -0.99 3.28
N ILE A 42 17.56 -1.53 2.13
CA ILE A 42 17.91 -2.89 1.75
C ILE A 42 19.16 -2.81 0.88
N ASP A 43 20.23 -3.41 1.34
CA ASP A 43 21.50 -3.50 0.60
C ASP A 43 21.90 -4.97 0.49
N ARG A 44 22.19 -5.41 -0.73
CA ARG A 44 22.59 -6.80 -1.04
C ARG A 44 21.62 -7.86 -0.48
N GLY A 45 20.34 -7.54 -0.49
CA GLY A 45 19.29 -8.46 -0.03
C GLY A 45 19.00 -8.42 1.46
N GLU A 46 19.78 -7.69 2.26
CA GLU A 46 19.58 -7.57 3.71
C GLU A 46 19.10 -6.19 4.12
N VAL A 47 18.36 -6.11 5.22
CA VAL A 47 17.97 -4.83 5.83
C VAL A 47 19.20 -4.26 6.54
N ALA A 48 20.01 -3.50 5.82
CA ALA A 48 21.27 -2.97 6.30
C ALA A 48 21.11 -1.75 7.23
N PHE A 49 19.97 -1.07 7.15
CA PHE A 49 19.65 0.07 7.98
C PHE A 49 18.14 0.11 8.21
N ALA A 50 17.71 0.32 9.47
CA ALA A 50 16.33 0.59 9.81
C ALA A 50 16.30 1.47 11.07
N LYS A 51 15.67 2.67 10.98
CA LYS A 51 15.68 3.63 12.10
C LYS A 51 14.47 4.57 12.01
N GLY A 52 13.96 4.94 13.19
CA GLY A 52 12.96 6.00 13.36
C GLY A 52 13.59 7.32 13.82
N TYR A 53 12.91 8.42 13.52
CA TYR A 53 13.31 9.79 13.86
C TYR A 53 12.08 10.62 14.22
N GLY A 54 12.26 11.64 15.06
CA GLY A 54 11.17 12.46 15.56
C GLY A 54 10.30 11.73 16.58
N ILE A 55 9.05 12.08 16.65
CA ILE A 55 8.10 11.63 17.67
C ILE A 55 6.79 11.13 17.04
N THR A 56 6.10 10.26 17.76
CA THR A 56 4.82 9.66 17.28
C THR A 56 3.67 10.68 17.22
N GLN A 57 3.77 11.75 17.99
CA GLN A 57 2.90 12.93 18.04
C GLN A 57 3.55 14.03 18.87
N SER A 58 3.01 15.25 18.85
CA SER A 58 3.46 16.32 19.76
C SER A 58 3.40 15.85 21.21
N GLY A 59 4.56 15.90 21.91
CA GLY A 59 4.70 15.39 23.30
C GLY A 59 4.62 13.86 23.43
N GLY A 60 4.69 13.12 22.33
CA GLY A 60 4.67 11.66 22.32
C GLY A 60 6.04 11.02 22.38
N GLU A 61 6.05 9.68 22.36
CA GLU A 61 7.28 8.88 22.39
C GLU A 61 8.08 9.01 21.08
N PRO A 62 9.40 8.75 21.12
CA PRO A 62 10.21 8.69 19.92
C PRO A 62 9.68 7.67 18.90
N VAL A 63 9.79 8.01 17.62
CA VAL A 63 9.60 7.05 16.54
C VAL A 63 10.79 6.10 16.50
N THR A 64 10.50 4.81 16.42
CA THR A 64 11.47 3.73 16.24
C THR A 64 11.25 3.02 14.90
N ASP A 65 12.08 2.07 14.57
CA ASP A 65 11.90 1.19 13.42
C ASP A 65 10.74 0.17 13.57
N GLU A 66 10.22 0.02 14.81
CA GLU A 66 9.03 -0.77 15.13
C GLU A 66 7.75 0.06 15.26
N THR A 67 7.85 1.39 15.18
CA THR A 67 6.67 2.26 15.21
C THR A 67 5.79 1.98 13.99
N VAL A 68 4.52 1.69 14.25
CA VAL A 68 3.52 1.37 13.22
C VAL A 68 3.01 2.66 12.58
N PHE A 69 3.02 2.68 11.26
CA PHE A 69 2.44 3.73 10.43
C PHE A 69 1.28 3.17 9.62
N ARG A 70 0.34 4.03 9.28
CA ARG A 70 -0.66 3.73 8.27
C ARG A 70 0.00 3.75 6.90
N TRP A 71 -0.11 2.65 6.14
CA TRP A 71 0.48 2.53 4.81
C TRP A 71 -0.34 3.22 3.72
N ALA A 72 -1.58 3.58 4.03
CA ALA A 72 -2.49 4.18 3.06
C ALA A 72 -2.48 3.40 1.73
N SER A 73 -2.25 4.04 0.60
CA SER A 73 -2.31 3.40 -0.72
C SER A 73 -1.22 2.36 -1.01
N LEU A 74 -0.22 2.17 -0.15
CA LEU A 74 0.65 0.99 -0.24
C LEU A 74 -0.14 -0.31 0.02
N SER A 75 -1.30 -0.22 0.67
CA SER A 75 -2.25 -1.34 0.85
C SER A 75 -2.65 -1.98 -0.48
N LYS A 76 -2.70 -1.21 -1.55
CA LYS A 76 -3.04 -1.71 -2.89
C LYS A 76 -2.03 -2.72 -3.40
N GLY A 77 -0.74 -2.50 -3.13
CA GLY A 77 0.30 -3.47 -3.43
C GLY A 77 0.08 -4.80 -2.69
N VAL A 78 -0.31 -4.73 -1.42
CA VAL A 78 -0.61 -5.93 -0.61
C VAL A 78 -1.82 -6.69 -1.19
N ALA A 79 -2.89 -6.00 -1.58
CA ALA A 79 -4.04 -6.62 -2.22
C ALA A 79 -3.67 -7.25 -3.58
N ALA A 80 -2.84 -6.58 -4.38
CA ALA A 80 -2.35 -7.11 -5.65
C ALA A 80 -1.47 -8.36 -5.43
N THR A 81 -0.64 -8.39 -4.39
CA THR A 81 0.15 -9.56 -4.02
C THR A 81 -0.74 -10.74 -3.65
N GLU A 82 -1.81 -10.53 -2.87
CA GLU A 82 -2.77 -11.58 -2.54
C GLU A 82 -3.44 -12.15 -3.80
N VAL A 83 -3.85 -11.29 -4.73
CA VAL A 83 -4.39 -11.74 -6.03
C VAL A 83 -3.36 -12.55 -6.82
N ALA A 84 -2.08 -12.14 -6.81
CA ALA A 84 -1.02 -12.88 -7.50
C ALA A 84 -0.79 -14.26 -6.88
N ILE A 85 -0.80 -14.38 -5.55
CA ILE A 85 -0.73 -15.67 -4.84
C ILE A 85 -1.90 -16.57 -5.25
N LEU A 86 -3.13 -16.06 -5.19
CA LEU A 86 -4.32 -16.83 -5.57
C LEU A 86 -4.32 -17.23 -7.06
N ALA A 87 -3.75 -16.39 -7.92
CA ALA A 87 -3.59 -16.72 -9.35
C ALA A 87 -2.55 -17.83 -9.55
N THR A 88 -1.43 -17.79 -8.84
CA THR A 88 -0.40 -18.84 -8.87
C THR A 88 -0.95 -20.19 -8.37
N GLU A 89 -1.85 -20.16 -7.39
CA GLU A 89 -2.59 -21.32 -6.90
C GLU A 89 -3.71 -21.79 -7.85
N ALA A 90 -3.88 -21.16 -9.00
CA ALA A 90 -4.96 -21.40 -9.96
C ALA A 90 -6.38 -21.29 -9.37
N ARG A 91 -6.55 -20.46 -8.32
CA ARG A 91 -7.85 -20.20 -7.67
C ARG A 91 -8.63 -19.08 -8.32
N LEU A 92 -7.95 -18.19 -9.04
CA LEU A 92 -8.51 -17.14 -9.89
C LEU A 92 -7.61 -16.90 -11.09
N ASN A 93 -8.08 -16.08 -12.06
CA ASN A 93 -7.24 -15.59 -13.14
C ASN A 93 -7.37 -14.07 -13.22
N ILE A 94 -6.27 -13.34 -13.35
CA ILE A 94 -6.26 -11.87 -13.43
C ILE A 94 -7.05 -11.33 -14.63
N THR A 95 -7.24 -12.16 -15.68
CA THR A 95 -8.06 -11.83 -16.86
C THR A 95 -9.55 -12.19 -16.68
N ASP A 96 -9.94 -12.74 -15.53
CA ASP A 96 -11.35 -12.97 -15.24
C ASP A 96 -12.11 -11.65 -15.15
N PRO A 97 -13.34 -11.56 -15.68
CA PRO A 97 -14.19 -10.40 -15.48
C PRO A 97 -14.60 -10.29 -13.99
N VAL A 98 -14.68 -9.05 -13.48
CA VAL A 98 -15.06 -8.80 -12.08
C VAL A 98 -16.40 -9.43 -11.73
N SER A 99 -17.34 -9.46 -12.68
CA SER A 99 -18.67 -10.06 -12.51
C SER A 99 -18.67 -11.57 -12.26
N LYS A 100 -17.54 -12.25 -12.44
CA LYS A 100 -17.37 -13.67 -12.09
C LYS A 100 -17.43 -13.90 -10.58
N TYR A 101 -17.12 -12.87 -9.81
CA TYR A 101 -17.01 -12.92 -8.35
C TYR A 101 -18.15 -12.18 -7.66
N ALA A 102 -18.43 -12.54 -6.42
CA ALA A 102 -19.48 -11.91 -5.60
C ALA A 102 -19.10 -10.51 -5.13
N THR A 103 -19.02 -9.54 -6.06
CA THR A 103 -18.67 -8.15 -5.77
C THR A 103 -19.85 -7.20 -5.86
N THR A 104 -19.78 -6.09 -5.13
CA THR A 104 -20.73 -4.97 -5.21
C THR A 104 -20.39 -3.96 -6.30
N LEU A 105 -19.23 -4.10 -6.97
CA LEU A 105 -18.81 -3.20 -8.05
C LEU A 105 -19.80 -3.26 -9.23
N ARG A 106 -20.32 -2.09 -9.61
CA ARG A 106 -21.15 -1.90 -10.81
C ARG A 106 -20.58 -0.73 -11.61
N LEU A 107 -20.31 -0.96 -12.87
CA LEU A 107 -19.71 0.02 -13.77
C LEU A 107 -20.75 0.53 -14.78
N PRO A 108 -20.52 1.69 -15.43
CA PRO A 108 -21.39 2.19 -16.47
C PRO A 108 -21.60 1.15 -17.57
N ASN A 109 -22.83 1.06 -18.07
CA ASN A 109 -23.23 0.15 -19.17
C ASN A 109 -22.99 -1.34 -18.87
N GLY A 110 -22.94 -1.76 -17.61
CA GLY A 110 -22.64 -3.14 -17.24
C GLY A 110 -21.17 -3.53 -17.43
N GLY A 111 -20.27 -2.55 -17.39
CA GLY A 111 -18.85 -2.72 -17.65
C GLY A 111 -18.14 -3.73 -16.75
N GLU A 112 -18.69 -4.06 -15.57
CA GLU A 112 -18.18 -5.11 -14.69
C GLU A 112 -18.17 -6.50 -15.33
N THR A 113 -18.93 -6.70 -16.42
CA THR A 113 -18.96 -7.96 -17.18
C THR A 113 -17.78 -8.11 -18.15
N THR A 114 -17.07 -7.03 -18.41
CA THR A 114 -15.90 -7.00 -19.33
C THR A 114 -14.63 -6.51 -18.65
N ALA A 115 -14.75 -5.66 -17.63
CA ALA A 115 -13.61 -5.24 -16.81
C ALA A 115 -13.00 -6.43 -16.09
N THR A 116 -11.72 -6.65 -16.29
CA THR A 116 -10.96 -7.74 -15.66
C THR A 116 -10.42 -7.35 -14.30
N LEU A 117 -9.95 -8.32 -13.51
CA LEU A 117 -9.22 -8.04 -12.26
C LEU A 117 -7.97 -7.21 -12.57
N GLU A 118 -7.29 -7.46 -13.71
CA GLU A 118 -6.15 -6.66 -14.17
C GLU A 118 -6.54 -5.19 -14.36
N ASP A 119 -7.70 -4.90 -14.96
CA ASP A 119 -8.19 -3.52 -15.17
C ASP A 119 -8.47 -2.81 -13.84
N VAL A 120 -9.00 -3.52 -12.84
CA VAL A 120 -9.19 -2.98 -11.48
C VAL A 120 -7.83 -2.68 -10.84
N LEU A 121 -6.93 -3.65 -10.81
CA LEU A 121 -5.61 -3.55 -10.16
C LEU A 121 -4.72 -2.49 -10.82
N SER A 122 -4.86 -2.27 -12.13
CA SER A 122 -4.11 -1.27 -12.87
C SER A 122 -4.84 0.08 -13.03
N HIS A 123 -5.98 0.27 -12.36
CA HIS A 123 -6.78 1.50 -12.43
C HIS A 123 -7.26 1.87 -13.85
N ARG A 124 -7.70 0.89 -14.62
CA ARG A 124 -8.08 1.08 -16.03
C ARG A 124 -9.58 0.92 -16.30
N LEU A 125 -10.42 1.30 -15.32
CA LEU A 125 -11.88 1.15 -15.41
C LEU A 125 -12.59 2.22 -16.26
N GLY A 126 -11.86 3.24 -16.73
CA GLY A 126 -12.42 4.27 -17.63
C GLY A 126 -13.43 5.22 -16.99
N ILE A 127 -13.50 5.31 -15.66
CA ILE A 127 -14.38 6.22 -14.92
C ILE A 127 -13.59 7.38 -14.32
N LEU A 128 -14.28 8.44 -13.87
CA LEU A 128 -13.65 9.62 -13.27
C LEU A 128 -12.67 9.23 -12.14
N PRO A 129 -11.43 9.77 -12.12
CA PRO A 129 -10.48 9.50 -11.03
C PRO A 129 -11.04 9.85 -9.66
N ASN A 130 -10.72 9.04 -8.63
CA ASN A 130 -11.21 9.19 -7.26
C ASN A 130 -12.74 9.31 -7.16
N ALA A 131 -13.44 8.53 -8.00
CA ALA A 131 -14.89 8.59 -8.11
C ALA A 131 -15.56 8.33 -6.75
N TYR A 132 -16.28 9.34 -6.26
CA TYR A 132 -17.01 9.32 -5.01
C TYR A 132 -16.18 9.15 -3.73
N ASP A 133 -14.88 9.43 -3.74
CA ASP A 133 -14.06 9.44 -2.52
C ASP A 133 -14.63 10.39 -1.45
N THR A 134 -15.25 11.52 -1.85
CA THR A 134 -15.92 12.42 -0.92
C THR A 134 -17.08 11.77 -0.18
N ARG A 135 -17.82 10.86 -0.82
CA ARG A 135 -18.87 10.08 -0.13
C ARG A 135 -18.29 9.12 0.90
N LEU A 136 -17.13 8.52 0.59
CA LEU A 136 -16.38 7.70 1.53
C LEU A 136 -15.96 8.53 2.75
N GLU A 137 -15.44 9.73 2.52
CA GLU A 137 -15.04 10.68 3.57
C GLU A 137 -16.24 11.21 4.38
N ASP A 138 -17.44 11.20 3.80
CA ASP A 138 -18.72 11.50 4.47
C ASP A 138 -19.30 10.27 5.21
N GLY A 139 -18.60 9.11 5.21
CA GLY A 139 -18.97 7.90 5.94
C GLY A 139 -20.04 7.05 5.27
N TRP A 140 -20.22 7.16 3.96
CA TRP A 140 -21.15 6.28 3.22
C TRP A 140 -20.61 4.85 3.16
N ASP A 141 -21.53 3.89 3.08
CA ASP A 141 -21.16 2.48 2.89
C ASP A 141 -20.41 2.26 1.58
N PRO A 142 -19.20 1.67 1.61
CA PRO A 142 -18.42 1.41 0.39
C PRO A 142 -19.13 0.55 -0.65
N ALA A 143 -19.97 -0.41 -0.23
CA ALA A 143 -20.74 -1.25 -1.14
C ALA A 143 -21.80 -0.42 -1.89
N GLU A 144 -22.47 0.51 -1.19
CA GLU A 144 -23.42 1.44 -1.83
C GLU A 144 -22.70 2.36 -2.81
N ILE A 145 -21.50 2.84 -2.44
CA ILE A 145 -20.71 3.69 -3.34
C ILE A 145 -20.28 2.89 -4.57
N ARG A 146 -19.74 1.64 -4.42
CA ARG A 146 -19.38 0.77 -5.55
C ARG A 146 -20.55 0.51 -6.49
N ASN A 147 -21.72 0.22 -5.93
CA ASN A 147 -22.93 0.03 -6.74
C ASN A 147 -23.37 1.32 -7.46
N SER A 148 -23.10 2.51 -6.90
CA SER A 148 -23.48 3.78 -7.52
C SER A 148 -22.58 4.21 -8.67
N LEU A 149 -21.39 3.62 -8.83
CA LEU A 149 -20.46 3.94 -9.94
C LEU A 149 -21.07 3.67 -11.32
N LYS A 150 -22.06 2.76 -11.43
CA LYS A 150 -22.82 2.49 -12.68
C LYS A 150 -23.49 3.72 -13.28
N SER A 151 -23.75 4.76 -12.49
CA SER A 151 -24.39 5.99 -12.96
C SER A 151 -23.40 7.05 -13.47
N LEU A 152 -22.09 6.78 -13.38
CA LEU A 152 -21.09 7.66 -13.93
C LEU A 152 -21.07 7.62 -15.46
N LYS A 153 -20.64 8.75 -16.05
CA LYS A 153 -20.33 8.76 -17.48
C LYS A 153 -18.89 8.25 -17.67
N PRO A 154 -18.67 7.25 -18.54
CA PRO A 154 -17.31 6.84 -18.87
C PRO A 154 -16.52 7.99 -19.49
N ILE A 155 -15.25 8.09 -19.19
CA ILE A 155 -14.32 9.06 -19.78
C ILE A 155 -13.45 8.45 -20.88
N CYS A 156 -13.25 7.13 -20.84
CA CYS A 156 -12.63 6.34 -21.90
C CYS A 156 -13.16 4.90 -21.82
N PRO A 157 -12.93 4.05 -22.83
CA PRO A 157 -13.18 2.62 -22.75
C PRO A 157 -12.37 1.95 -21.60
N ILE A 158 -12.90 0.87 -21.04
CA ILE A 158 -12.17 0.01 -20.09
C ILE A 158 -10.89 -0.47 -20.76
N GLY A 159 -9.78 -0.45 -20.05
CA GLY A 159 -8.47 -0.83 -20.53
C GLY A 159 -7.66 0.29 -21.22
N ASP A 160 -8.28 1.39 -21.65
CA ASP A 160 -7.61 2.40 -22.50
C ASP A 160 -6.88 3.50 -21.73
N CYS A 161 -7.35 3.88 -20.54
CA CYS A 161 -6.75 4.97 -19.79
C CYS A 161 -6.60 4.65 -18.30
N HIS A 162 -5.56 5.20 -17.69
CA HIS A 162 -5.33 5.11 -16.24
C HIS A 162 -6.17 6.16 -15.50
N THR A 163 -7.03 5.70 -14.60
CA THR A 163 -7.89 6.54 -13.76
C THR A 163 -7.90 6.00 -12.33
N TYR A 164 -7.10 6.60 -11.48
CA TYR A 164 -6.90 6.13 -10.10
C TYR A 164 -8.22 6.04 -9.33
N GLN A 165 -8.44 4.90 -8.64
CA GLN A 165 -9.66 4.59 -7.90
C GLN A 165 -9.33 4.06 -6.50
N ASN A 166 -10.06 4.52 -5.47
CA ASN A 166 -10.02 3.91 -4.15
C ASN A 166 -11.20 2.95 -3.96
N VAL A 167 -12.41 3.43 -4.09
CA VAL A 167 -13.62 2.65 -3.81
C VAL A 167 -13.81 1.49 -4.80
N ALA A 168 -13.60 1.75 -6.11
CA ALA A 168 -13.67 0.68 -7.11
C ALA A 168 -12.56 -0.36 -6.92
N TYR A 169 -11.33 0.08 -6.60
CA TYR A 169 -10.20 -0.81 -6.33
C TYR A 169 -10.48 -1.78 -5.18
N ASP A 170 -11.18 -1.32 -4.17
CA ASP A 170 -11.49 -2.13 -2.99
C ASP A 170 -12.43 -3.31 -3.28
N SER A 171 -13.06 -3.37 -4.45
CA SER A 171 -13.75 -4.59 -4.89
C SER A 171 -12.84 -5.82 -4.92
N ILE A 172 -11.51 -5.62 -4.97
CA ILE A 172 -10.52 -6.70 -4.84
C ILE A 172 -10.61 -7.39 -3.46
N ALA A 173 -10.95 -6.66 -2.38
CA ALA A 173 -11.19 -7.29 -1.09
C ALA A 173 -12.37 -8.28 -1.18
N GLU A 174 -13.47 -7.89 -1.84
CA GLU A 174 -14.62 -8.77 -2.04
C GLU A 174 -14.28 -9.99 -2.91
N VAL A 175 -13.45 -9.82 -3.95
CA VAL A 175 -12.95 -10.94 -4.77
C VAL A 175 -12.14 -11.92 -3.92
N ILE A 176 -11.22 -11.42 -3.10
CA ILE A 176 -10.39 -12.26 -2.22
C ILE A 176 -11.29 -13.00 -1.22
N GLU A 177 -12.27 -12.33 -0.63
CA GLU A 177 -13.24 -12.94 0.29
C GLU A 177 -14.08 -14.04 -0.37
N ASP A 178 -14.53 -13.80 -1.60
CA ASP A 178 -15.31 -14.79 -2.38
C ASP A 178 -14.45 -16.03 -2.71
N VAL A 179 -13.20 -15.84 -3.09
CA VAL A 179 -12.29 -16.94 -3.46
C VAL A 179 -11.79 -17.71 -2.23
N THR A 180 -11.48 -17.01 -1.14
CA THR A 180 -10.88 -17.62 0.06
C THR A 180 -11.91 -18.10 1.09
N GLN A 181 -13.15 -17.62 1.01
CA GLN A 181 -14.22 -17.82 2.01
C GLN A 181 -13.79 -17.36 3.41
N SER A 182 -12.92 -16.33 3.45
CA SER A 182 -12.38 -15.72 4.66
C SER A 182 -12.48 -14.21 4.55
N ARG A 183 -12.46 -13.50 5.68
CA ARG A 183 -12.34 -12.03 5.63
C ARG A 183 -11.03 -11.62 4.97
N TYR A 184 -11.04 -10.55 4.21
CA TYR A 184 -9.84 -10.01 3.54
C TYR A 184 -8.63 -9.88 4.47
N ALA A 185 -8.85 -9.33 5.67
CA ALA A 185 -7.79 -9.16 6.66
C ALA A 185 -7.17 -10.50 7.10
N ASP A 186 -7.99 -11.55 7.31
CA ASP A 186 -7.53 -12.87 7.74
C ASP A 186 -6.79 -13.60 6.62
N ALA A 187 -7.25 -13.44 5.37
CA ALA A 187 -6.57 -13.98 4.18
C ALA A 187 -5.17 -13.39 4.06
N VAL A 188 -5.04 -12.07 4.01
CA VAL A 188 -3.75 -11.37 3.88
C VAL A 188 -2.81 -11.66 5.05
N GLU A 189 -3.32 -11.71 6.28
CA GLU A 189 -2.51 -12.06 7.45
C GLU A 189 -1.91 -13.45 7.31
N THR A 190 -2.69 -14.40 6.81
CA THR A 190 -2.29 -15.81 6.69
C THR A 190 -1.33 -16.05 5.53
N SER A 191 -1.58 -15.44 4.37
CA SER A 191 -0.83 -15.69 3.13
C SER A 191 0.38 -14.77 2.96
N ILE A 192 0.37 -13.57 3.58
CA ILE A 192 1.41 -12.56 3.38
C ILE A 192 2.11 -12.22 4.70
N PHE A 193 1.40 -11.67 5.70
CA PHE A 193 2.06 -11.08 6.86
C PHE A 193 2.81 -12.14 7.69
N LYS A 194 2.16 -13.26 8.03
CA LYS A 194 2.78 -14.33 8.81
C LYS A 194 3.95 -15.00 8.09
N PRO A 195 3.83 -15.46 6.83
CA PRO A 195 4.94 -16.10 6.12
C PRO A 195 6.14 -15.16 5.95
N ILE A 196 5.94 -13.87 5.68
CA ILE A 196 7.00 -12.87 5.51
C ILE A 196 7.63 -12.48 6.86
N GLY A 197 6.94 -12.72 7.99
CA GLY A 197 7.39 -12.33 9.33
C GLY A 197 7.09 -10.87 9.67
N MET A 198 6.05 -10.29 9.10
CA MET A 198 5.60 -8.91 9.34
C MET A 198 4.82 -8.83 10.66
N VAL A 199 5.53 -8.83 11.77
CA VAL A 199 4.95 -9.02 13.11
C VAL A 199 4.15 -7.83 13.65
N THR A 200 4.33 -6.63 13.11
CA THR A 200 3.57 -5.44 13.50
C THR A 200 2.51 -5.07 12.47
N ALA A 201 2.45 -5.78 11.33
CA ALA A 201 1.48 -5.51 10.29
C ALA A 201 0.06 -5.89 10.72
N SER A 202 -0.90 -5.11 10.28
CA SER A 202 -2.32 -5.33 10.54
C SER A 202 -3.19 -4.66 9.49
N ILE A 203 -4.47 -5.04 9.43
CA ILE A 203 -5.46 -4.37 8.60
C ILE A 203 -6.56 -3.80 9.49
N GLY A 204 -6.92 -2.55 9.21
CA GLY A 204 -7.99 -1.84 9.91
C GLY A 204 -7.50 -0.94 11.06
N ARG A 205 -8.39 -0.02 11.47
CA ARG A 205 -8.11 0.99 12.50
C ARG A 205 -7.72 0.39 13.84
N ALA A 206 -8.43 -0.63 14.27
CA ALA A 206 -8.17 -1.27 15.56
C ALA A 206 -6.75 -1.85 15.64
N GLY A 207 -6.23 -2.42 14.54
CA GLY A 207 -4.86 -2.91 14.47
C GLY A 207 -3.83 -1.79 14.67
N LEU A 208 -4.07 -0.60 14.09
CA LEU A 208 -3.22 0.56 14.32
C LEU A 208 -3.28 1.03 15.77
N GLU A 209 -4.47 1.31 16.29
CA GLU A 209 -4.65 1.94 17.60
C GLU A 209 -4.26 1.03 18.77
N ASN A 210 -4.33 -0.29 18.60
CA ASN A 210 -3.88 -1.28 19.59
C ASN A 210 -2.38 -1.57 19.51
N SER A 211 -1.65 -1.02 18.52
CA SER A 211 -0.21 -1.20 18.43
C SER A 211 0.51 -0.53 19.61
N ARG A 212 1.57 -1.17 20.10
CA ARG A 212 2.36 -0.67 21.23
C ARG A 212 2.93 0.73 20.97
N SER A 213 3.37 0.99 19.76
CA SER A 213 3.87 2.28 19.28
C SER A 213 3.32 2.55 17.88
N TRP A 214 2.65 3.68 17.67
CA TRP A 214 2.15 4.06 16.35
C TRP A 214 2.17 5.58 16.13
N ALA A 215 2.38 5.97 14.89
CA ALA A 215 2.43 7.37 14.47
C ALA A 215 1.01 7.92 14.27
N ARG A 216 0.71 9.04 14.96
CA ARG A 216 -0.58 9.74 14.80
C ARG A 216 -0.57 10.56 13.52
N PRO A 217 -1.71 10.63 12.81
CA PRO A 217 -1.80 11.49 11.63
C PRO A 217 -1.74 12.97 12.04
N HIS A 218 -1.06 13.75 11.22
CA HIS A 218 -0.95 15.20 11.38
C HIS A 218 -1.28 15.91 10.08
N SER A 219 -1.76 17.13 10.17
CA SER A 219 -1.93 18.00 9.01
C SER A 219 -1.55 19.44 9.35
N LYS A 220 -1.06 20.15 8.33
CA LYS A 220 -0.76 21.57 8.39
C LYS A 220 -1.41 22.26 7.18
N ASN A 221 -2.10 23.36 7.40
CA ASN A 221 -2.45 24.24 6.29
C ASN A 221 -1.15 24.88 5.80
N SER A 222 -0.88 24.86 4.52
CA SER A 222 0.34 25.39 3.89
C SER A 222 0.66 26.86 4.23
N ARG A 223 -0.34 27.62 4.69
CA ARG A 223 -0.21 29.03 5.11
C ARG A 223 -0.17 29.19 6.63
N ALA A 224 -0.31 28.13 7.41
CA ALA A 224 -0.29 28.22 8.86
C ALA A 224 1.15 28.25 9.38
N ALA A 225 1.43 29.10 10.37
CA ALA A 225 2.66 29.07 11.13
C ALA A 225 2.62 27.94 12.18
N GLY A 226 3.80 27.46 12.59
CA GLY A 226 3.97 26.43 13.61
C GLY A 226 3.84 24.99 13.08
N PRO A 227 4.02 23.98 13.94
CA PRO A 227 4.07 22.59 13.54
C PRO A 227 2.71 22.04 13.11
N PRO A 228 2.70 20.90 12.38
CA PRO A 228 1.47 20.20 12.02
C PRO A 228 0.65 19.81 13.25
N ARG A 229 -0.69 19.87 13.10
CA ARG A 229 -1.62 19.53 14.19
C ARG A 229 -2.08 18.09 14.06
N LYS A 230 -2.13 17.38 15.19
CA LYS A 230 -2.66 16.03 15.26
C LYS A 230 -4.09 15.97 14.75
N LYS A 231 -4.39 14.95 13.97
CA LYS A 231 -5.72 14.56 13.51
C LYS A 231 -6.22 13.32 14.23
N ILE A 232 -7.51 13.15 14.29
CA ILE A 232 -8.15 11.92 14.76
C ILE A 232 -8.12 10.91 13.60
N VAL A 233 -7.84 9.66 13.91
CA VAL A 233 -8.02 8.56 12.96
C VAL A 233 -9.52 8.29 12.83
N ASN A 234 -10.01 8.23 11.62
CA ASN A 234 -11.38 7.84 11.31
C ASN A 234 -11.40 6.52 10.51
N ASP A 235 -12.58 5.98 10.27
CA ASP A 235 -12.76 4.72 9.57
C ASP A 235 -12.87 4.87 8.05
N ASP A 236 -12.93 6.10 7.50
CA ASP A 236 -13.24 6.38 6.09
C ASP A 236 -12.46 5.45 5.12
N TYR A 237 -11.13 5.59 5.08
CA TYR A 237 -10.30 4.74 4.23
C TYR A 237 -9.98 3.36 4.82
N TYR A 238 -10.31 3.10 6.09
CA TYR A 238 -10.26 1.75 6.66
C TYR A 238 -11.45 0.88 6.24
N SER A 239 -12.56 1.51 5.84
CA SER A 239 -13.71 0.82 5.27
C SER A 239 -13.48 0.31 3.84
N VAL A 240 -12.36 0.70 3.22
CA VAL A 240 -11.88 0.19 1.92
C VAL A 240 -10.49 -0.45 2.10
N PRO A 241 -10.40 -1.62 2.77
CA PRO A 241 -9.16 -2.16 3.30
C PRO A 241 -8.14 -2.54 2.22
N ALA A 242 -8.56 -3.02 1.05
CA ALA A 242 -7.65 -3.30 -0.06
C ALA A 242 -7.03 -2.01 -0.64
N ALA A 243 -7.74 -0.88 -0.55
CA ALA A 243 -7.26 0.40 -1.05
C ALA A 243 -6.42 1.19 -0.03
N GLY A 244 -6.66 1.03 1.30
CA GLY A 244 -6.04 1.92 2.28
C GLY A 244 -5.95 1.39 3.72
N GLY A 245 -6.19 0.10 3.97
CA GLY A 245 -6.38 -0.46 5.31
C GLY A 245 -5.15 -1.01 6.03
N VAL A 246 -4.01 -1.15 5.35
CA VAL A 246 -2.81 -1.76 5.93
C VAL A 246 -2.06 -0.78 6.84
N ASN A 247 -1.58 -1.30 7.94
CA ASN A 247 -0.64 -0.67 8.87
C ASN A 247 0.58 -1.56 9.04
N GLY A 248 1.74 -0.98 9.32
CA GLY A 248 2.96 -1.74 9.59
C GLY A 248 4.13 -0.83 9.93
N SER A 249 5.16 -1.39 10.52
CA SER A 249 6.42 -0.69 10.78
C SER A 249 7.28 -0.61 9.52
N ILE A 250 8.37 0.16 9.60
CA ILE A 250 9.35 0.21 8.50
C ILE A 250 10.09 -1.14 8.36
N ARG A 251 10.20 -1.92 9.43
CA ARG A 251 10.74 -3.30 9.38
C ARG A 251 9.84 -4.19 8.54
N ASP A 252 8.51 -4.14 8.76
CA ASP A 252 7.56 -4.92 7.97
C ASP A 252 7.60 -4.51 6.50
N LEU A 253 7.67 -3.19 6.21
CA LEU A 253 7.77 -2.71 4.84
C LEU A 253 9.05 -3.18 4.16
N ALA A 254 10.17 -3.22 4.89
CA ALA A 254 11.43 -3.73 4.35
C ALA A 254 11.37 -5.24 4.08
N LEU A 255 10.74 -6.02 4.95
CA LEU A 255 10.51 -7.46 4.71
C LEU A 255 9.60 -7.68 3.49
N TYR A 256 8.52 -6.92 3.39
CA TYR A 256 7.62 -6.96 2.23
C TYR A 256 8.36 -6.61 0.93
N ALA A 257 9.19 -5.57 0.94
CA ALA A 257 10.00 -5.20 -0.21
C ALA A 257 11.02 -6.30 -0.57
N ARG A 258 11.67 -6.95 0.42
CA ARG A 258 12.58 -8.09 0.17
C ARG A 258 11.86 -9.27 -0.49
N ALA A 259 10.63 -9.57 -0.08
CA ALA A 259 9.84 -10.62 -0.73
C ALA A 259 9.64 -10.31 -2.23
N HIS A 260 9.30 -9.06 -2.57
CA HIS A 260 9.14 -8.62 -3.96
C HIS A 260 10.46 -8.51 -4.75
N MET A 261 11.60 -8.53 -4.08
CA MET A 261 12.90 -8.62 -4.74
C MET A 261 13.34 -10.07 -5.03
N GLY A 262 12.45 -11.06 -4.84
CA GLY A 262 12.77 -12.48 -5.00
C GLY A 262 13.69 -13.04 -3.91
N LEU A 263 13.81 -12.35 -2.78
CA LEU A 263 14.70 -12.74 -1.69
C LEU A 263 14.03 -13.68 -0.67
N LEU A 264 12.75 -13.98 -0.87
CA LEU A 264 11.96 -14.94 -0.09
C LEU A 264 11.19 -15.85 -1.07
N PRO A 265 11.89 -16.70 -1.86
CA PRO A 265 11.28 -17.46 -2.96
C PRO A 265 10.26 -18.51 -2.49
N ASP A 266 10.33 -18.96 -1.24
CA ASP A 266 9.36 -19.90 -0.66
C ASP A 266 7.99 -19.23 -0.37
N ILE A 267 7.92 -17.89 -0.45
CA ILE A 267 6.72 -17.13 -0.11
C ILE A 267 6.12 -16.47 -1.35
N LEU A 268 6.96 -15.84 -2.16
CA LEU A 268 6.59 -15.27 -3.45
C LEU A 268 7.53 -15.89 -4.49
N SER A 269 7.07 -16.97 -5.15
CA SER A 269 7.84 -17.61 -6.23
C SER A 269 7.88 -16.68 -7.46
N ASP A 270 8.94 -16.80 -8.26
CA ASP A 270 9.03 -16.19 -9.60
C ASP A 270 7.95 -16.81 -10.50
N SER A 271 6.75 -16.23 -10.51
CA SER A 271 5.63 -16.66 -11.35
C SER A 271 5.35 -15.64 -12.44
#